data_52ef4d372cb41b7e7eea031cff9dfbb1
#
_entry.id   52ef4d372cb41b7e7eea031cff9dfbb1
#
_cell.length_a   1.000
_cell.length_b   1.000
_cell.length_c   1.000
_cell.angle_alpha   90.00
_cell.angle_beta   90.00
_cell.angle_gamma   90.00
#
_symmetry.space_group_name_H-M   'P 1'
#
loop_
_entity.id
_entity.type
_entity.pdbx_description
1 polymer ?
#
loop_
_entity_poly.entity_id
_entity_poly.type
_entity_poly.pdbx_seq_one_letter_code
_entity_poly.pdbx_strand_id
1 'polypeptide(L)'
;MMEAARARKDIEMQKHSLIAVAVAFLAAACTMEPKYDRPAEPVSGTFPADGVYATQPGPANGGARSANAQAATDIGWRNFFVDPRLQRLIEIALKNNRDLRVSVLNIQQSQAQYRVVRAGLLPSVSAAGSETRTRTPADLALPGEELSTEYSVGLNASWELDFFGRIRSLKDQALDQYLATAQARKAAEISLVSQVADQYLTVLSFDDLLKVTEGTLKTAQESYRINKLQFDNGTGSELDLRQAQTVVEQANANYQAEARLRAQAVNALVLLVGEPLPDDLPPGLTLDNQNLLTDVPAGLPSDLLTRRPDIMEAEENLLAANANIGAARAAFFPKISLTGNFGTLSPTLGTLFKPGSAAWGFTPTITLPIFAGGENKANLDLAHVQKNIQVATYEKAIQTAFREVADGLAARGTYDEQIAALERDTFAEQRRLDLSDLRYRNGVDSYLSVLTAQTDLYSAQQALISARVARLTNLVDLYQSLGGGWIEHSGDQPRPADAPVDYSAAASATAAASAPTVN
;
A
#
# COMPACT_ATOMS: atom_id res chain seq x y z
N MET A 1 -29.21 20.43 -69.87
CA MET A 1 -30.13 20.17 -68.73
C MET A 1 -29.65 19.08 -67.77
N MET A 2 -28.93 18.05 -68.23
CA MET A 2 -28.44 16.93 -67.36
C MET A 2 -27.25 17.31 -66.45
N GLU A 3 -26.36 18.25 -66.85
CA GLU A 3 -25.22 18.67 -66.01
C GLU A 3 -25.64 19.53 -64.80
N ALA A 4 -26.67 20.36 -64.94
CA ALA A 4 -27.17 21.18 -63.84
C ALA A 4 -27.88 20.35 -62.76
N ALA A 5 -28.46 19.20 -63.12
CA ALA A 5 -29.08 18.25 -62.17
C ALA A 5 -28.03 17.45 -61.39
N ARG A 6 -26.91 17.09 -61.98
CA ARG A 6 -25.77 16.44 -61.30
C ARG A 6 -25.09 17.40 -60.31
N ALA A 7 -24.81 18.62 -60.69
CA ALA A 7 -24.21 19.61 -59.80
C ALA A 7 -25.07 19.94 -58.56
N ARG A 8 -26.42 19.94 -58.69
CA ARG A 8 -27.30 20.11 -57.56
C ARG A 8 -27.26 18.90 -56.59
N LYS A 9 -27.18 17.69 -57.09
CA LYS A 9 -27.13 16.47 -56.29
C LYS A 9 -25.80 16.36 -55.53
N ASP A 10 -24.71 16.76 -56.12
CA ASP A 10 -23.39 16.79 -55.51
C ASP A 10 -23.29 17.87 -54.40
N ILE A 11 -23.92 19.03 -54.58
CA ILE A 11 -24.00 20.11 -53.58
C ILE A 11 -24.90 19.67 -52.39
N GLU A 12 -26.00 18.98 -52.62
CA GLU A 12 -26.84 18.43 -51.55
C GLU A 12 -26.12 17.33 -50.78
N MET A 13 -25.42 16.43 -51.45
CA MET A 13 -24.61 15.38 -50.82
C MET A 13 -23.46 15.97 -49.98
N GLN A 14 -22.78 16.99 -50.48
CA GLN A 14 -21.74 17.71 -49.71
C GLN A 14 -22.30 18.44 -48.49
N LYS A 15 -23.49 19.05 -48.56
CA LYS A 15 -24.16 19.67 -47.42
C LYS A 15 -24.54 18.66 -46.35
N HIS A 16 -25.07 17.52 -46.73
CA HIS A 16 -25.40 16.44 -45.78
C HIS A 16 -24.15 15.82 -45.13
N SER A 17 -23.07 15.69 -45.89
CA SER A 17 -21.78 15.24 -45.37
C SER A 17 -21.15 16.24 -44.40
N LEU A 18 -21.23 17.54 -44.68
CA LEU A 18 -20.74 18.61 -43.81
C LEU A 18 -21.59 18.72 -42.51
N ILE A 19 -22.90 18.56 -42.62
CA ILE A 19 -23.79 18.54 -41.45
C ILE A 19 -23.49 17.30 -40.61
N ALA A 20 -23.30 16.13 -41.16
CA ALA A 20 -22.95 14.90 -40.46
C ALA A 20 -21.59 15.02 -39.74
N VAL A 21 -20.59 15.64 -40.38
CA VAL A 21 -19.28 15.90 -39.78
C VAL A 21 -19.38 16.95 -38.66
N ALA A 22 -20.16 18.02 -38.84
CA ALA A 22 -20.37 19.04 -37.82
C ALA A 22 -21.12 18.48 -36.61
N VAL A 23 -22.13 17.61 -36.80
CA VAL A 23 -22.84 16.91 -35.74
C VAL A 23 -21.92 15.92 -35.04
N ALA A 24 -21.05 15.22 -35.75
CA ALA A 24 -20.04 14.32 -35.18
C ALA A 24 -19.00 15.07 -34.30
N PHE A 25 -18.56 16.27 -34.76
CA PHE A 25 -17.66 17.14 -33.98
C PHE A 25 -18.33 17.73 -32.72
N LEU A 26 -19.60 18.11 -32.80
CA LEU A 26 -20.36 18.60 -31.66
C LEU A 26 -20.68 17.49 -30.64
N ALA A 27 -20.86 16.25 -31.11
CA ALA A 27 -21.08 15.11 -30.24
C ALA A 27 -19.80 14.62 -29.52
N ALA A 28 -18.63 14.87 -30.10
CA ALA A 28 -17.34 14.46 -29.50
C ALA A 28 -16.93 15.30 -28.28
N ALA A 29 -17.58 16.45 -28.03
CA ALA A 29 -17.20 17.41 -26.99
C ALA A 29 -18.01 17.31 -25.67
N CYS A 30 -19.05 16.49 -25.60
CA CYS A 30 -19.91 16.41 -24.41
C CYS A 30 -19.47 15.26 -23.49
N THR A 31 -18.53 15.52 -22.60
CA THR A 31 -18.41 14.71 -21.39
C THR A 31 -19.39 15.24 -20.33
N MET A 32 -20.11 14.32 -19.66
CA MET A 32 -21.01 14.67 -18.54
C MET A 32 -20.26 14.69 -17.20
N GLU A 33 -18.97 14.42 -17.23
CA GLU A 33 -18.13 14.46 -16.05
C GLU A 33 -17.99 15.89 -15.53
N PRO A 34 -18.17 16.11 -14.19
CA PRO A 34 -17.88 17.39 -13.59
C PRO A 34 -16.39 17.71 -13.67
N LYS A 35 -16.08 18.99 -13.89
CA LYS A 35 -14.69 19.44 -13.73
C LYS A 35 -14.20 19.09 -12.33
N TYR A 36 -13.02 18.47 -12.28
CA TYR A 36 -12.36 18.19 -11.02
C TYR A 36 -11.76 19.48 -10.44
N ASP A 37 -12.07 19.76 -9.18
CA ASP A 37 -11.41 20.79 -8.40
C ASP A 37 -10.82 20.09 -7.15
N ARG A 38 -9.49 20.24 -6.97
CA ARG A 38 -8.79 19.64 -5.84
C ARG A 38 -9.28 20.30 -4.54
N PRO A 39 -9.71 19.51 -3.51
CA PRO A 39 -10.08 20.04 -2.22
C PRO A 39 -8.95 20.86 -1.58
N ALA A 40 -9.30 21.86 -0.79
CA ALA A 40 -8.33 22.64 -0.04
C ALA A 40 -7.63 21.78 1.02
N GLU A 41 -6.39 22.10 1.35
CA GLU A 41 -5.62 21.40 2.38
C GLU A 41 -6.23 21.65 3.76
N PRO A 42 -6.62 20.58 4.51
CA PRO A 42 -7.24 20.72 5.84
C PRO A 42 -6.22 20.88 6.98
N VAL A 43 -4.96 21.23 6.66
CA VAL A 43 -3.83 21.31 7.60
C VAL A 43 -3.13 22.66 7.52
N SER A 44 -2.30 22.97 8.53
CA SER A 44 -1.46 24.16 8.52
C SER A 44 -0.41 24.12 7.40
N GLY A 45 -0.12 25.26 6.78
CA GLY A 45 0.93 25.39 5.77
C GLY A 45 2.36 25.22 6.28
N THR A 46 2.55 25.04 7.58
CA THR A 46 3.87 24.80 8.23
C THR A 46 3.72 23.78 9.34
N PHE A 47 4.76 22.98 9.57
CA PHE A 47 4.84 22.13 10.76
C PHE A 47 5.05 22.97 12.03
N PRO A 48 4.65 22.45 13.22
CA PRO A 48 4.95 23.12 14.48
C PRO A 48 6.46 23.36 14.66
N ALA A 49 6.84 24.52 15.21
CA ALA A 49 8.24 24.91 15.39
C ALA A 49 8.58 25.31 16.84
N ASP A 50 7.59 25.35 17.74
CA ASP A 50 7.74 25.80 19.13
C ASP A 50 7.84 24.61 20.10
N GLY A 51 8.37 24.83 21.30
CA GLY A 51 8.45 23.84 22.36
C GLY A 51 9.37 22.67 22.00
N VAL A 52 8.87 21.44 22.03
CA VAL A 52 9.65 20.22 21.70
C VAL A 52 10.15 20.17 20.26
N TYR A 53 9.60 21.00 19.38
CA TYR A 53 10.04 21.13 17.98
C TYR A 53 11.18 22.16 17.82
N ALA A 54 11.46 23.00 18.81
CA ALA A 54 12.42 24.10 18.74
C ALA A 54 13.89 23.67 18.68
N THR A 55 14.19 22.43 19.05
CA THR A 55 15.56 21.87 19.03
C THR A 55 16.02 21.48 17.62
N GLN A 56 15.15 21.63 16.63
CA GLN A 56 15.52 21.37 15.24
C GLN A 56 16.30 22.54 14.65
N PRO A 57 17.40 22.32 13.94
CA PRO A 57 17.94 23.30 13.01
C PRO A 57 16.95 23.42 11.83
N GLY A 58 15.77 24.00 12.11
CA GLY A 58 14.85 24.44 11.08
C GLY A 58 15.43 25.67 10.41
N PRO A 59 15.05 25.99 9.16
CA PRO A 59 15.39 27.27 8.59
C PRO A 59 14.75 28.35 9.46
N ALA A 60 15.57 28.98 10.30
CA ALA A 60 15.16 30.18 11.02
C ALA A 60 14.58 31.16 9.99
N ASN A 61 13.31 31.50 10.15
CA ASN A 61 12.61 32.54 9.39
C ASN A 61 12.68 32.40 7.86
N GLY A 62 11.81 31.60 7.25
CA GLY A 62 11.52 31.75 5.80
C GLY A 62 12.74 31.81 4.87
N GLY A 63 13.90 31.45 5.37
CA GLY A 63 15.18 31.48 4.67
C GLY A 63 15.27 30.30 3.71
N ALA A 64 15.71 30.58 2.52
CA ALA A 64 15.96 29.69 1.44
C ALA A 64 16.46 28.32 1.92
N ARG A 65 15.78 27.25 1.46
CA ARG A 65 16.31 25.87 1.49
C ARG A 65 17.82 25.94 1.30
N SER A 66 18.57 25.29 2.17
CA SER A 66 19.94 24.93 1.81
C SER A 66 19.84 24.29 0.43
N ALA A 67 20.38 24.93 -0.59
CA ALA A 67 20.18 24.53 -2.01
C ALA A 67 20.62 23.08 -2.31
N ASN A 68 21.14 22.36 -1.31
CA ASN A 68 21.62 20.99 -1.36
C ASN A 68 20.86 20.03 -0.40
N ALA A 69 19.79 20.43 0.27
CA ALA A 69 19.04 19.50 1.11
C ALA A 69 18.16 18.61 0.23
N GLN A 70 18.57 17.36 0.05
CA GLN A 70 17.87 16.36 -0.72
C GLN A 70 16.57 15.97 0.01
N ALA A 71 15.42 15.96 -0.69
CA ALA A 71 14.17 15.55 -0.09
C ALA A 71 14.20 14.05 0.30
N ALA A 72 13.45 13.65 1.31
CA ALA A 72 13.40 12.25 1.75
C ALA A 72 13.05 11.27 0.63
N THR A 73 12.17 11.67 -0.27
CA THR A 73 11.79 10.89 -1.47
C THR A 73 12.92 10.65 -2.45
N ASP A 74 13.93 11.50 -2.45
CA ASP A 74 15.07 11.45 -3.36
C ASP A 74 16.28 10.73 -2.71
N ILE A 75 16.14 10.36 -1.42
CA ILE A 75 17.14 9.59 -0.67
C ILE A 75 16.82 8.10 -0.86
N GLY A 76 17.74 7.35 -1.47
CA GLY A 76 17.61 5.91 -1.62
C GLY A 76 17.69 5.17 -0.28
N TRP A 77 16.92 4.09 -0.12
CA TRP A 77 16.93 3.35 1.13
C TRP A 77 18.31 2.74 1.46
N ARG A 78 19.16 2.41 0.47
CA ARG A 78 20.55 1.99 0.72
C ARG A 78 21.44 3.14 1.24
N ASN A 79 21.10 4.36 0.94
CA ASN A 79 21.83 5.52 1.46
C ASN A 79 21.34 5.91 2.86
N PHE A 80 20.06 5.62 3.17
CA PHE A 80 19.49 5.85 4.49
C PHE A 80 19.91 4.78 5.51
N PHE A 81 19.82 3.49 5.15
CA PHE A 81 20.23 2.36 5.98
C PHE A 81 21.68 1.98 5.67
N VAL A 82 22.57 2.13 6.64
CA VAL A 82 24.01 1.89 6.45
C VAL A 82 24.41 0.45 6.78
N ASP A 83 23.59 -0.28 7.56
CA ASP A 83 23.86 -1.67 7.96
C ASP A 83 23.76 -2.64 6.76
N PRO A 84 24.87 -3.33 6.38
CA PRO A 84 24.86 -4.24 5.24
C PRO A 84 23.89 -5.42 5.41
N ARG A 85 23.69 -5.90 6.65
CA ARG A 85 22.75 -6.98 6.95
C ARG A 85 21.31 -6.51 6.73
N LEU A 86 20.96 -5.34 7.22
CA LEU A 86 19.65 -4.74 7.01
C LEU A 86 19.37 -4.50 5.52
N GLN A 87 20.35 -3.93 4.80
CA GLN A 87 20.23 -3.74 3.35
C GLN A 87 19.95 -5.05 2.61
N ARG A 88 20.65 -6.14 2.99
CA ARG A 88 20.42 -7.46 2.37
C ARG A 88 19.05 -8.02 2.72
N LEU A 89 18.57 -7.86 3.94
CA LEU A 89 17.23 -8.28 4.36
C LEU A 89 16.13 -7.52 3.60
N ILE A 90 16.27 -6.20 3.44
CA ILE A 90 15.36 -5.37 2.64
C ILE A 90 15.35 -5.85 1.18
N GLU A 91 16.50 -6.09 0.58
CA GLU A 91 16.60 -6.59 -0.80
C GLU A 91 15.85 -7.93 -0.99
N ILE A 92 16.01 -8.86 -0.05
CA ILE A 92 15.33 -10.16 -0.07
C ILE A 92 13.82 -9.97 0.11
N ALA A 93 13.41 -9.12 1.06
CA ALA A 93 12.01 -8.83 1.32
C ALA A 93 11.30 -8.24 0.09
N LEU A 94 11.92 -7.26 -0.57
CA LEU A 94 11.38 -6.65 -1.80
C LEU A 94 11.20 -7.66 -2.95
N LYS A 95 11.96 -8.75 -2.95
CA LYS A 95 11.83 -9.83 -3.95
C LYS A 95 10.79 -10.88 -3.56
N ASN A 96 10.69 -11.22 -2.27
CA ASN A 96 10.02 -12.44 -1.82
C ASN A 96 8.77 -12.19 -0.96
N ASN A 97 8.55 -10.97 -0.46
CA ASN A 97 7.40 -10.66 0.39
C ASN A 97 6.08 -10.92 -0.36
N ARG A 98 5.16 -11.64 0.31
CA ARG A 98 3.89 -12.08 -0.30
C ARG A 98 2.87 -10.95 -0.40
N ASP A 99 2.86 -10.01 0.54
CA ASP A 99 1.93 -8.88 0.52
C ASP A 99 2.30 -7.90 -0.59
N LEU A 100 3.60 -7.65 -0.80
CA LEU A 100 4.07 -6.87 -1.94
C LEU A 100 3.73 -7.55 -3.27
N ARG A 101 3.85 -8.88 -3.35
CA ARG A 101 3.43 -9.64 -4.54
C ARG A 101 1.93 -9.51 -4.80
N VAL A 102 1.09 -9.57 -3.76
CA VAL A 102 -0.37 -9.34 -3.87
C VAL A 102 -0.63 -7.94 -4.40
N SER A 103 0.05 -6.93 -3.88
CA SER A 103 -0.07 -5.54 -4.35
C SER A 103 0.24 -5.40 -5.86
N VAL A 104 1.30 -6.05 -6.35
CA VAL A 104 1.63 -6.08 -7.79
C VAL A 104 0.55 -6.80 -8.61
N LEU A 105 -0.01 -7.90 -8.11
CA LEU A 105 -1.09 -8.62 -8.79
C LEU A 105 -2.40 -7.79 -8.83
N ASN A 106 -2.66 -6.98 -7.81
CA ASN A 106 -3.80 -6.05 -7.79
C ASN A 106 -3.68 -4.98 -8.90
N ILE A 107 -2.46 -4.51 -9.22
CA ILE A 107 -2.25 -3.62 -10.38
C ILE A 107 -2.64 -4.34 -11.68
N GLN A 108 -2.20 -5.58 -11.88
CA GLN A 108 -2.53 -6.36 -13.07
C GLN A 108 -4.04 -6.61 -13.18
N GLN A 109 -4.70 -6.89 -12.05
CA GLN A 109 -6.15 -7.04 -11.98
C GLN A 109 -6.86 -5.75 -12.40
N SER A 110 -6.50 -4.60 -11.82
CA SER A 110 -7.10 -3.30 -12.14
C SER A 110 -6.83 -2.90 -13.59
N GLN A 111 -5.65 -3.19 -14.11
CA GLN A 111 -5.31 -2.97 -15.52
C GLN A 111 -6.19 -3.84 -16.44
N ALA A 112 -6.42 -5.11 -16.07
CA ALA A 112 -7.31 -5.98 -16.83
C ALA A 112 -8.76 -5.46 -16.79
N GLN A 113 -9.22 -5.00 -15.62
CA GLN A 113 -10.55 -4.39 -15.46
C GLN A 113 -10.70 -3.12 -16.31
N TYR A 114 -9.70 -2.25 -16.31
CA TYR A 114 -9.67 -1.08 -17.21
C TYR A 114 -9.82 -1.50 -18.69
N ARG A 115 -9.09 -2.56 -19.13
CA ARG A 115 -9.19 -3.07 -20.51
C ARG A 115 -10.60 -3.62 -20.81
N VAL A 116 -11.24 -4.31 -19.85
CA VAL A 116 -12.62 -4.79 -19.98
C VAL A 116 -13.59 -3.64 -20.18
N VAL A 117 -13.51 -2.60 -19.34
CA VAL A 117 -14.38 -1.42 -19.47
C VAL A 117 -14.10 -0.67 -20.77
N ARG A 118 -12.83 -0.47 -21.12
CA ARG A 118 -12.42 0.17 -22.37
C ARG A 118 -12.93 -0.57 -23.62
N ALA A 119 -13.02 -1.90 -23.56
CA ALA A 119 -13.53 -2.70 -24.68
C ALA A 119 -14.98 -2.37 -25.02
N GLY A 120 -15.77 -1.84 -24.07
CA GLY A 120 -17.13 -1.33 -24.32
C GLY A 120 -17.23 -0.19 -25.34
N LEU A 121 -16.12 0.50 -25.65
CA LEU A 121 -16.04 1.50 -26.71
C LEU A 121 -16.01 0.89 -28.12
N LEU A 122 -15.75 -0.40 -28.24
CA LEU A 122 -15.64 -1.13 -29.51
C LEU A 122 -16.87 -2.05 -29.70
N PRO A 123 -17.23 -2.35 -30.96
CA PRO A 123 -18.28 -3.32 -31.22
C PRO A 123 -17.87 -4.72 -30.75
N SER A 124 -18.82 -5.47 -30.18
CA SER A 124 -18.68 -6.91 -29.94
C SER A 124 -19.20 -7.70 -31.13
N VAL A 125 -18.50 -8.78 -31.49
CA VAL A 125 -18.94 -9.69 -32.55
C VAL A 125 -18.95 -11.11 -31.98
N SER A 126 -20.07 -11.78 -32.18
CA SER A 126 -20.27 -13.19 -31.76
C SER A 126 -20.82 -14.04 -32.89
N ALA A 127 -20.47 -15.31 -32.90
CA ALA A 127 -21.12 -16.31 -33.75
C ALA A 127 -22.17 -17.05 -32.91
N ALA A 128 -23.36 -17.22 -33.47
CA ALA A 128 -24.44 -17.95 -32.82
C ALA A 128 -25.15 -18.88 -33.80
N GLY A 129 -25.57 -20.04 -33.30
CA GLY A 129 -26.48 -20.93 -33.97
C GLY A 129 -27.68 -21.21 -33.08
N SER A 130 -28.87 -21.18 -33.63
CA SER A 130 -30.09 -21.48 -32.89
C SER A 130 -31.09 -22.28 -33.69
N GLU A 131 -31.87 -23.10 -33.01
CA GLU A 131 -33.13 -23.67 -33.47
C GLU A 131 -34.24 -23.05 -32.62
N THR A 132 -35.20 -22.43 -33.28
CA THR A 132 -36.39 -21.88 -32.63
C THR A 132 -37.61 -22.66 -33.17
N ARG A 133 -38.38 -23.27 -32.27
CA ARG A 133 -39.61 -23.95 -32.62
C ARG A 133 -40.78 -23.29 -31.92
N THR A 134 -41.66 -22.69 -32.72
CA THR A 134 -42.79 -21.90 -32.19
C THR A 134 -44.10 -22.54 -32.63
N ARG A 135 -45.03 -22.68 -31.69
CA ARG A 135 -46.42 -23.03 -31.97
C ARG A 135 -47.29 -21.78 -31.83
N THR A 136 -47.88 -21.38 -32.93
CA THR A 136 -48.84 -20.29 -32.97
C THR A 136 -50.26 -20.86 -32.84
N PRO A 137 -51.16 -20.32 -32.01
CA PRO A 137 -52.56 -20.73 -31.93
C PRO A 137 -53.23 -20.68 -33.31
N ALA A 138 -54.16 -21.60 -33.60
CA ALA A 138 -54.79 -21.72 -34.91
C ALA A 138 -55.51 -20.40 -35.34
N ASP A 139 -56.02 -19.62 -34.38
CA ASP A 139 -56.71 -18.36 -34.63
C ASP A 139 -55.76 -17.23 -35.10
N LEU A 140 -54.44 -17.38 -34.91
CA LEU A 140 -53.40 -16.41 -35.26
C LEU A 140 -52.44 -16.90 -36.32
N ALA A 141 -52.42 -18.23 -36.59
CA ALA A 141 -51.57 -18.87 -37.60
C ALA A 141 -52.24 -18.81 -38.98
N LEU A 142 -51.41 -18.72 -40.02
CA LEU A 142 -51.88 -19.04 -41.37
C LEU A 142 -52.22 -20.52 -41.48
N PRO A 143 -53.24 -20.90 -42.30
CA PRO A 143 -53.64 -22.28 -42.40
C PRO A 143 -52.44 -23.22 -42.75
N GLY A 144 -52.16 -24.15 -41.84
CA GLY A 144 -51.06 -25.11 -41.99
C GLY A 144 -49.71 -24.63 -41.38
N GLU A 145 -49.62 -23.41 -40.83
CA GLU A 145 -48.38 -22.85 -40.23
C GLU A 145 -48.44 -22.76 -38.68
N GLU A 146 -49.25 -23.62 -38.06
CA GLU A 146 -49.40 -23.63 -36.59
C GLU A 146 -48.08 -23.97 -35.87
N LEU A 147 -47.19 -24.71 -36.52
CA LEU A 147 -45.89 -25.09 -36.01
C LEU A 147 -44.80 -24.64 -36.98
N SER A 148 -44.01 -23.64 -36.59
CA SER A 148 -42.86 -23.19 -37.36
C SER A 148 -41.56 -23.62 -36.67
N THR A 149 -40.60 -24.05 -37.47
CA THR A 149 -39.23 -24.31 -37.02
C THR A 149 -38.29 -23.42 -37.83
N GLU A 150 -37.36 -22.79 -37.16
CA GLU A 150 -36.39 -21.90 -37.75
C GLU A 150 -34.98 -22.28 -37.26
N TYR A 151 -34.10 -22.56 -38.18
CA TYR A 151 -32.69 -22.79 -37.92
C TYR A 151 -31.91 -21.55 -38.40
N SER A 152 -31.03 -21.02 -37.53
CA SER A 152 -30.17 -19.92 -37.90
C SER A 152 -28.73 -20.17 -37.50
N VAL A 153 -27.79 -19.75 -38.33
CA VAL A 153 -26.35 -19.67 -38.01
C VAL A 153 -25.81 -18.39 -38.60
N GLY A 154 -25.13 -17.60 -37.76
CA GLY A 154 -24.63 -16.33 -38.21
C GLY A 154 -23.73 -15.60 -37.22
N LEU A 155 -23.29 -14.44 -37.67
CA LEU A 155 -22.52 -13.46 -36.87
C LEU A 155 -23.47 -12.36 -36.38
N ASN A 156 -23.36 -12.04 -35.11
CA ASN A 156 -24.07 -10.89 -34.49
C ASN A 156 -23.04 -9.87 -34.05
N ALA A 157 -23.24 -8.62 -34.47
CA ALA A 157 -22.44 -7.47 -34.00
C ALA A 157 -23.33 -6.56 -33.15
N SER A 158 -22.83 -6.11 -32.00
CA SER A 158 -23.50 -5.14 -31.14
C SER A 158 -22.54 -4.05 -30.71
N TRP A 159 -23.00 -2.81 -30.79
CA TRP A 159 -22.20 -1.65 -30.42
C TRP A 159 -23.05 -0.55 -29.81
N GLU A 160 -22.65 -0.03 -28.66
CA GLU A 160 -23.22 1.15 -28.03
C GLU A 160 -22.43 2.38 -28.46
N LEU A 161 -23.11 3.34 -29.07
CA LEU A 161 -22.50 4.63 -29.47
C LEU A 161 -22.50 5.58 -28.27
N ASP A 162 -21.30 5.90 -27.77
CA ASP A 162 -21.13 6.70 -26.54
C ASP A 162 -21.20 8.20 -26.80
N PHE A 163 -22.37 8.71 -27.27
CA PHE A 163 -22.56 10.12 -27.53
C PHE A 163 -22.53 11.00 -26.27
N PHE A 164 -23.04 10.47 -25.15
CA PHE A 164 -23.15 11.19 -23.89
C PHE A 164 -22.04 10.88 -22.89
N GLY A 165 -21.02 10.13 -23.30
CA GLY A 165 -19.82 9.88 -22.49
C GLY A 165 -20.01 8.89 -21.34
N ARG A 166 -21.04 8.06 -21.36
CA ARG A 166 -21.27 7.05 -20.32
C ARG A 166 -20.12 6.05 -20.23
N ILE A 167 -19.74 5.46 -21.36
CA ILE A 167 -18.67 4.45 -21.41
C ILE A 167 -17.31 5.13 -21.20
N ARG A 168 -17.12 6.35 -21.73
CA ARG A 168 -15.89 7.14 -21.50
C ARG A 168 -15.72 7.45 -20.01
N SER A 169 -16.76 7.93 -19.31
CA SER A 169 -16.69 8.20 -17.87
C SER A 169 -16.41 6.93 -17.05
N LEU A 170 -17.00 5.78 -17.41
CA LEU A 170 -16.68 4.49 -16.77
C LEU A 170 -15.24 4.04 -17.06
N LYS A 171 -14.74 4.28 -18.27
CA LYS A 171 -13.35 4.00 -18.66
C LYS A 171 -12.39 4.89 -17.86
N ASP A 172 -12.70 6.19 -17.70
CA ASP A 172 -11.88 7.13 -16.95
C ASP A 172 -11.91 6.77 -15.45
N GLN A 173 -13.07 6.42 -14.89
CA GLN A 173 -13.18 5.83 -13.54
C GLN A 173 -12.27 4.61 -13.36
N ALA A 174 -12.30 3.66 -14.30
CA ALA A 174 -11.49 2.46 -14.22
C ALA A 174 -9.98 2.74 -14.43
N LEU A 175 -9.64 3.78 -15.19
CA LEU A 175 -8.27 4.24 -15.35
C LEU A 175 -7.72 4.83 -14.05
N ASP A 176 -8.49 5.72 -13.40
CA ASP A 176 -8.09 6.35 -12.14
C ASP A 176 -7.97 5.30 -11.02
N GLN A 177 -8.87 4.31 -10.98
CA GLN A 177 -8.74 3.15 -10.07
C GLN A 177 -7.46 2.33 -10.35
N TYR A 178 -7.09 2.14 -11.60
CA TYR A 178 -5.81 1.50 -11.95
C TYR A 178 -4.61 2.35 -11.47
N LEU A 179 -4.65 3.68 -11.65
CA LEU A 179 -3.60 4.57 -11.18
C LEU A 179 -3.52 4.59 -9.64
N ALA A 180 -4.67 4.54 -8.93
CA ALA A 180 -4.72 4.39 -7.48
C ALA A 180 -3.98 3.12 -7.01
N THR A 181 -4.22 1.96 -7.65
CA THR A 181 -3.51 0.72 -7.28
C THR A 181 -2.01 0.79 -7.55
N ALA A 182 -1.57 1.58 -8.53
CA ALA A 182 -0.16 1.81 -8.77
C ALA A 182 0.50 2.62 -7.65
N GLN A 183 -0.21 3.61 -7.08
CA GLN A 183 0.27 4.36 -5.91
C GLN A 183 0.21 3.50 -4.64
N ALA A 184 -0.84 2.69 -4.45
CA ALA A 184 -0.95 1.73 -3.35
C ALA A 184 0.24 0.76 -3.30
N ARG A 185 0.74 0.30 -4.45
CA ARG A 185 1.96 -0.52 -4.53
C ARG A 185 3.18 0.23 -4.00
N LYS A 186 3.37 1.50 -4.40
CA LYS A 186 4.50 2.30 -3.90
C LYS A 186 4.43 2.48 -2.39
N ALA A 187 3.23 2.76 -1.87
CA ALA A 187 2.99 2.85 -0.43
C ALA A 187 3.33 1.54 0.29
N ALA A 188 2.93 0.39 -0.28
CA ALA A 188 3.23 -0.93 0.25
C ALA A 188 4.75 -1.23 0.24
N GLU A 189 5.48 -0.82 -0.80
CA GLU A 189 6.94 -1.00 -0.90
C GLU A 189 7.67 -0.15 0.17
N ILE A 190 7.30 1.11 0.32
CA ILE A 190 7.81 2.00 1.37
C ILE A 190 7.52 1.40 2.76
N SER A 191 6.30 0.98 3.00
CA SER A 191 5.89 0.37 4.27
C SER A 191 6.66 -0.93 4.56
N LEU A 192 6.89 -1.78 3.56
CA LEU A 192 7.66 -3.01 3.73
C LEU A 192 9.12 -2.71 4.12
N VAL A 193 9.75 -1.74 3.48
CA VAL A 193 11.13 -1.32 3.80
C VAL A 193 11.22 -0.89 5.27
N SER A 194 10.29 -0.06 5.74
CA SER A 194 10.24 0.40 7.13
C SER A 194 9.94 -0.73 8.10
N GLN A 195 8.97 -1.60 7.82
CA GLN A 195 8.62 -2.73 8.67
C GLN A 195 9.79 -3.73 8.84
N VAL A 196 10.54 -3.99 7.76
CA VAL A 196 11.75 -4.85 7.84
C VAL A 196 12.80 -4.18 8.72
N ALA A 197 13.01 -2.87 8.59
CA ALA A 197 13.97 -2.13 9.40
C ALA A 197 13.58 -2.14 10.88
N ASP A 198 12.33 -1.81 11.22
CA ASP A 198 11.84 -1.79 12.60
C ASP A 198 11.88 -3.17 13.25
N GLN A 199 11.52 -4.21 12.48
CA GLN A 199 11.59 -5.57 12.99
C GLN A 199 13.04 -6.03 13.20
N TYR A 200 13.97 -5.61 12.35
CA TYR A 200 15.39 -5.88 12.54
C TYR A 200 15.94 -5.14 13.77
N LEU A 201 15.60 -3.86 13.96
CA LEU A 201 15.97 -3.10 15.16
C LEU A 201 15.39 -3.74 16.43
N THR A 202 14.17 -4.27 16.35
CA THR A 202 13.56 -5.04 17.45
C THR A 202 14.35 -6.30 17.78
N VAL A 203 14.88 -7.04 16.79
CA VAL A 203 15.76 -8.19 17.04
C VAL A 203 17.04 -7.74 17.73
N LEU A 204 17.67 -6.66 17.27
CA LEU A 204 18.89 -6.11 17.89
C LEU A 204 18.64 -5.67 19.33
N SER A 205 17.47 -5.11 19.64
CA SER A 205 17.12 -4.73 21.02
C SER A 205 17.03 -5.93 21.94
N PHE A 206 16.47 -7.04 21.49
CA PHE A 206 16.44 -8.29 22.27
C PHE A 206 17.82 -8.93 22.41
N ASP A 207 18.72 -8.77 21.43
CA ASP A 207 20.11 -9.20 21.56
C ASP A 207 20.82 -8.42 22.68
N ASP A 208 20.63 -7.12 22.77
CA ASP A 208 21.20 -6.30 23.85
C ASP A 208 20.54 -6.56 25.21
N LEU A 209 19.22 -6.74 25.27
CA LEU A 209 18.50 -7.12 26.48
C LEU A 209 18.98 -8.47 27.02
N LEU A 210 19.10 -9.48 26.17
CA LEU A 210 19.62 -10.78 26.57
C LEU A 210 21.04 -10.69 27.13
N LYS A 211 21.90 -9.87 26.52
CA LYS A 211 23.28 -9.65 26.99
C LYS A 211 23.30 -9.00 28.38
N VAL A 212 22.44 -8.00 28.62
CA VAL A 212 22.27 -7.34 29.93
C VAL A 212 21.75 -8.33 30.96
N THR A 213 20.70 -9.10 30.62
CA THR A 213 20.10 -10.08 31.51
C THR A 213 21.04 -11.24 31.83
N GLU A 214 21.85 -11.70 30.87
CA GLU A 214 22.89 -12.69 31.10
C GLU A 214 23.95 -12.18 32.09
N GLY A 215 24.38 -10.92 31.92
CA GLY A 215 25.29 -10.25 32.86
C GLY A 215 24.70 -10.16 34.26
N THR A 216 23.43 -9.76 34.38
CA THR A 216 22.70 -9.68 35.66
C THR A 216 22.56 -11.06 36.30
N LEU A 217 22.19 -12.10 35.53
CA LEU A 217 22.09 -13.47 36.01
C LEU A 217 23.42 -14.00 36.57
N LYS A 218 24.52 -13.76 35.84
CA LYS A 218 25.87 -14.14 36.27
C LYS A 218 26.25 -13.47 37.59
N THR A 219 26.00 -12.16 37.71
CA THR A 219 26.26 -11.41 38.94
C THR A 219 25.39 -11.90 40.11
N ALA A 220 24.10 -12.17 39.87
CA ALA A 220 23.19 -12.71 40.86
C ALA A 220 23.62 -14.11 41.35
N GLN A 221 24.05 -14.99 40.44
CA GLN A 221 24.57 -16.31 40.76
C GLN A 221 25.82 -16.23 41.65
N GLU A 222 26.75 -15.32 41.35
CA GLU A 222 27.93 -15.12 42.19
C GLU A 222 27.55 -14.58 43.60
N SER A 223 26.63 -13.64 43.67
CA SER A 223 26.11 -13.11 44.93
C SER A 223 25.43 -14.22 45.75
N TYR A 224 24.61 -15.08 45.12
CA TYR A 224 24.01 -16.23 45.77
C TYR A 224 25.06 -17.22 46.31
N ARG A 225 26.08 -17.52 45.51
CA ARG A 225 27.19 -18.39 45.90
C ARG A 225 27.91 -17.88 47.16
N ILE A 226 28.18 -16.58 47.23
CA ILE A 226 28.80 -15.93 48.39
C ILE A 226 27.90 -16.00 49.62
N ASN A 227 26.63 -15.60 49.51
CA ASN A 227 25.67 -15.66 50.61
C ASN A 227 25.44 -17.08 51.11
N LYS A 228 25.44 -18.08 50.22
CA LYS A 228 25.36 -19.49 50.59
C LYS A 228 26.58 -19.95 51.39
N LEU A 229 27.78 -19.56 50.99
CA LEU A 229 29.00 -19.87 51.72
C LEU A 229 29.00 -19.24 53.10
N GLN A 230 28.54 -18.00 53.25
CA GLN A 230 28.43 -17.31 54.53
C GLN A 230 27.40 -18.00 55.44
N PHE A 231 26.25 -18.38 54.91
CA PHE A 231 25.23 -19.12 55.67
C PHE A 231 25.72 -20.51 56.13
N ASP A 232 26.32 -21.28 55.21
CA ASP A 232 26.86 -22.62 55.52
C ASP A 232 27.96 -22.56 56.59
N ASN A 233 28.70 -21.44 56.70
CA ASN A 233 29.70 -21.20 57.74
C ASN A 233 29.15 -20.50 59.02
N GLY A 234 27.84 -20.27 59.08
CA GLY A 234 27.20 -19.62 60.24
C GLY A 234 27.47 -18.13 60.40
N THR A 235 28.03 -17.47 59.38
CA THR A 235 28.35 -16.02 59.36
C THR A 235 27.32 -15.20 58.59
N GLY A 236 26.41 -15.83 57.85
CA GLY A 236 25.37 -15.17 57.05
C GLY A 236 23.95 -15.53 57.55
N SER A 237 23.00 -14.66 57.22
CA SER A 237 21.58 -14.83 57.49
C SER A 237 20.89 -15.69 56.44
N GLU A 238 19.94 -16.56 56.87
CA GLU A 238 19.05 -17.25 55.91
C GLU A 238 18.23 -16.26 55.06
N LEU A 239 17.86 -15.12 55.64
CA LEU A 239 17.16 -14.06 54.92
C LEU A 239 17.97 -13.57 53.70
N ASP A 240 19.27 -13.26 53.90
CA ASP A 240 20.15 -12.79 52.82
C ASP A 240 20.32 -13.87 51.74
N LEU A 241 20.47 -15.15 52.16
CA LEU A 241 20.53 -16.29 51.23
C LEU A 241 19.26 -16.39 50.37
N ARG A 242 18.06 -16.27 50.98
CA ARG A 242 16.79 -16.35 50.24
C ARG A 242 16.57 -15.14 49.35
N GLN A 243 16.97 -13.96 49.77
CA GLN A 243 16.95 -12.75 48.93
C GLN A 243 17.85 -12.93 47.72
N ALA A 244 19.09 -13.40 47.88
CA ALA A 244 19.99 -13.67 46.77
C ALA A 244 19.42 -14.75 45.80
N GLN A 245 18.79 -15.80 46.36
CA GLN A 245 18.11 -16.82 45.55
C GLN A 245 16.99 -16.22 44.70
N THR A 246 16.16 -15.33 45.29
CA THR A 246 15.06 -14.67 44.56
C THR A 246 15.57 -13.92 43.33
N VAL A 247 16.72 -13.21 43.43
CA VAL A 247 17.31 -12.47 42.27
C VAL A 247 17.75 -13.42 41.16
N VAL A 248 18.39 -14.55 41.54
CA VAL A 248 18.80 -15.55 40.53
C VAL A 248 17.59 -16.09 39.76
N GLU A 249 16.51 -16.47 40.48
CA GLU A 249 15.34 -17.03 39.84
C GLU A 249 14.60 -15.99 39.00
N GLN A 250 14.55 -14.73 39.45
CA GLN A 250 13.96 -13.64 38.68
C GLN A 250 14.78 -13.34 37.40
N ALA A 251 16.11 -13.25 37.51
CA ALA A 251 16.98 -13.03 36.37
C ALA A 251 16.91 -14.18 35.34
N ASN A 252 16.81 -15.44 35.83
CA ASN A 252 16.60 -16.61 34.99
C ASN A 252 15.24 -16.57 34.26
N ALA A 253 14.18 -16.21 34.97
CA ALA A 253 12.84 -16.06 34.38
C ALA A 253 12.83 -14.99 33.31
N ASN A 254 13.46 -13.84 33.53
CA ASN A 254 13.60 -12.75 32.58
C ASN A 254 14.38 -13.22 31.34
N TYR A 255 15.52 -13.89 31.53
CA TYR A 255 16.31 -14.45 30.42
C TYR A 255 15.49 -15.37 29.52
N GLN A 256 14.71 -16.28 30.09
CA GLN A 256 13.85 -17.18 29.30
C GLN A 256 12.74 -16.42 28.57
N ALA A 257 12.19 -15.37 29.18
CA ALA A 257 11.17 -14.52 28.55
C ALA A 257 11.75 -13.76 27.34
N GLU A 258 12.91 -13.15 27.51
CA GLU A 258 13.59 -12.37 26.46
C GLU A 258 14.08 -13.27 25.31
N ALA A 259 14.62 -14.47 25.61
CA ALA A 259 14.99 -15.45 24.60
C ALA A 259 13.79 -15.87 23.74
N ARG A 260 12.62 -16.06 24.37
CA ARG A 260 11.38 -16.34 23.65
C ARG A 260 10.95 -15.14 22.79
N LEU A 261 10.97 -13.92 23.33
CA LEU A 261 10.60 -12.71 22.59
C LEU A 261 11.53 -12.47 21.40
N ARG A 262 12.83 -12.68 21.59
CA ARG A 262 13.81 -12.63 20.49
C ARG A 262 13.48 -13.63 19.38
N ALA A 263 13.18 -14.88 19.74
CA ALA A 263 12.82 -15.90 18.77
C ALA A 263 11.53 -15.52 17.99
N GLN A 264 10.53 -14.94 18.69
CA GLN A 264 9.32 -14.43 18.06
C GLN A 264 9.62 -13.25 17.13
N ALA A 265 10.50 -12.34 17.52
CA ALA A 265 10.93 -11.22 16.67
C ALA A 265 11.63 -11.70 15.39
N VAL A 266 12.50 -12.73 15.49
CA VAL A 266 13.13 -13.36 14.32
C VAL A 266 12.07 -14.02 13.42
N ASN A 267 11.08 -14.74 13.99
CA ASN A 267 10.01 -15.34 13.20
C ASN A 267 9.18 -14.29 12.45
N ALA A 268 8.90 -13.13 13.08
CA ALA A 268 8.23 -12.02 12.43
C ALA A 268 9.09 -11.42 11.29
N LEU A 269 10.38 -11.30 11.50
CA LEU A 269 11.32 -10.86 10.45
C LEU A 269 11.33 -11.84 9.26
N VAL A 270 11.35 -13.15 9.51
CA VAL A 270 11.26 -14.19 8.46
C VAL A 270 9.97 -14.04 7.65
N LEU A 271 8.85 -13.75 8.30
CA LEU A 271 7.57 -13.51 7.63
C LEU A 271 7.64 -12.30 6.70
N LEU A 272 8.22 -11.18 7.18
CA LEU A 272 8.38 -9.97 6.37
C LEU A 272 9.35 -10.19 5.20
N VAL A 273 10.44 -10.89 5.42
CA VAL A 273 11.42 -11.25 4.38
C VAL A 273 10.83 -12.22 3.34
N GLY A 274 9.85 -13.05 3.74
CA GLY A 274 9.12 -13.96 2.86
C GLY A 274 9.82 -15.28 2.55
N GLU A 275 11.01 -15.52 3.14
CA GLU A 275 11.76 -16.79 3.07
C GLU A 275 12.62 -16.98 4.34
N PRO A 276 13.12 -18.19 4.63
CA PRO A 276 14.11 -18.41 5.68
C PRO A 276 15.32 -17.50 5.53
N LEU A 277 15.84 -16.97 6.64
CA LEU A 277 17.02 -16.11 6.60
C LEU A 277 18.22 -16.90 6.10
N PRO A 278 18.97 -16.41 5.09
CA PRO A 278 20.18 -17.07 4.60
C PRO A 278 21.28 -17.13 5.67
N ASP A 279 22.04 -18.21 5.67
CA ASP A 279 23.18 -18.39 6.59
C ASP A 279 24.37 -17.48 6.26
N ASP A 280 24.44 -16.98 5.03
CA ASP A 280 25.53 -16.14 4.49
C ASP A 280 25.23 -14.62 4.60
N LEU A 281 24.31 -14.23 5.49
CA LEU A 281 24.07 -12.81 5.73
C LEU A 281 25.34 -12.09 6.19
N PRO A 282 25.62 -10.89 5.68
CA PRO A 282 26.78 -10.11 6.13
C PRO A 282 26.67 -9.80 7.63
N PRO A 283 27.79 -9.52 8.30
CA PRO A 283 27.78 -9.09 9.69
C PRO A 283 26.95 -7.81 9.83
N GLY A 284 26.02 -7.80 10.80
CA GLY A 284 25.21 -6.63 11.13
C GLY A 284 25.93 -5.70 12.09
N LEU A 285 25.49 -4.46 12.14
CA LEU A 285 25.93 -3.48 13.12
C LEU A 285 25.18 -3.72 14.45
N THR A 286 25.81 -3.36 15.56
CA THR A 286 25.13 -3.31 16.87
C THR A 286 24.14 -2.16 16.92
N LEU A 287 23.21 -2.21 17.87
CA LEU A 287 22.19 -1.15 18.04
C LEU A 287 22.83 0.25 18.19
N ASP A 288 23.91 0.36 18.94
CA ASP A 288 24.64 1.62 19.16
C ASP A 288 25.37 2.15 17.92
N ASN A 289 25.66 1.29 16.96
CA ASN A 289 26.39 1.64 15.74
C ASN A 289 25.46 1.76 14.51
N GLN A 290 24.14 1.71 14.70
CA GLN A 290 23.16 1.97 13.65
C GLN A 290 23.15 3.46 13.31
N ASN A 291 24.04 3.85 12.38
CA ASN A 291 24.16 5.24 11.94
C ASN A 291 23.14 5.53 10.82
N LEU A 292 21.86 5.69 11.18
CA LEU A 292 20.85 6.17 10.25
C LEU A 292 21.08 7.64 9.90
N LEU A 293 20.68 8.04 8.70
CA LEU A 293 20.75 9.44 8.29
C LEU A 293 19.83 10.28 9.19
N THR A 294 20.41 11.07 10.08
CA THR A 294 19.65 11.86 11.08
C THR A 294 19.11 13.17 10.54
N ASP A 295 19.69 13.69 9.46
CA ASP A 295 19.35 15.01 8.93
C ASP A 295 18.46 14.90 7.68
N VAL A 296 17.27 14.29 7.86
CA VAL A 296 16.25 14.25 6.83
C VAL A 296 15.40 15.52 6.95
N PRO A 297 15.38 16.40 5.93
CA PRO A 297 14.61 17.64 6.00
C PRO A 297 13.10 17.33 5.92
N ALA A 298 12.32 17.88 6.83
CA ALA A 298 10.87 17.69 6.86
C ALA A 298 10.14 18.25 5.61
N GLY A 299 10.74 19.21 4.89
CA GLY A 299 10.10 19.87 3.76
C GLY A 299 8.94 20.77 4.17
N LEU A 300 8.03 21.02 3.22
CA LEU A 300 6.77 21.72 3.47
C LEU A 300 5.61 20.71 3.52
N PRO A 301 4.55 20.95 4.30
CA PRO A 301 3.36 20.10 4.30
C PRO A 301 2.77 19.88 2.90
N SER A 302 2.77 20.89 2.04
CA SER A 302 2.33 20.81 0.66
C SER A 302 3.17 19.85 -0.23
N ASP A 303 4.44 19.60 0.14
CA ASP A 303 5.27 18.63 -0.59
C ASP A 303 4.74 17.20 -0.42
N LEU A 304 4.06 16.89 0.71
CA LEU A 304 3.47 15.58 0.97
C LEU A 304 2.39 15.24 -0.05
N LEU A 305 1.61 16.21 -0.51
CA LEU A 305 0.50 16.00 -1.46
C LEU A 305 0.96 15.40 -2.80
N THR A 306 2.19 15.70 -3.22
CA THR A 306 2.73 15.27 -4.51
C THR A 306 3.81 14.19 -4.38
N ARG A 307 4.19 13.85 -3.15
CA ARG A 307 5.33 12.94 -2.88
C ARG A 307 4.94 11.69 -2.11
N ARG A 308 3.85 11.73 -1.33
CA ARG A 308 3.36 10.55 -0.60
C ARG A 308 2.41 9.72 -1.46
N PRO A 309 2.74 8.45 -1.70
CA PRO A 309 1.91 7.60 -2.55
C PRO A 309 0.51 7.32 -1.99
N ASP A 310 0.34 7.26 -0.67
CA ASP A 310 -0.97 7.06 -0.01
C ASP A 310 -1.92 8.25 -0.22
N ILE A 311 -1.41 9.48 -0.21
CA ILE A 311 -2.20 10.68 -0.54
C ILE A 311 -2.54 10.68 -2.04
N MET A 312 -1.58 10.34 -2.90
CA MET A 312 -1.81 10.23 -4.34
C MET A 312 -2.83 9.13 -4.66
N GLU A 313 -2.80 7.98 -3.98
CA GLU A 313 -3.82 6.93 -4.08
C GLU A 313 -5.21 7.45 -3.72
N ALA A 314 -5.33 8.19 -2.63
CA ALA A 314 -6.60 8.77 -2.21
C ALA A 314 -7.12 9.82 -3.22
N GLU A 315 -6.24 10.60 -3.85
CA GLU A 315 -6.60 11.54 -4.91
C GLU A 315 -7.09 10.82 -6.17
N GLU A 316 -6.41 9.76 -6.61
CA GLU A 316 -6.84 8.96 -7.78
C GLU A 316 -8.21 8.30 -7.53
N ASN A 317 -8.48 7.81 -6.30
CA ASN A 317 -9.80 7.30 -5.93
C ASN A 317 -10.88 8.40 -5.94
N LEU A 318 -10.53 9.62 -5.59
CA LEU A 318 -11.43 10.79 -5.69
C LEU A 318 -11.72 11.14 -7.16
N LEU A 319 -10.71 11.11 -8.04
CA LEU A 319 -10.86 11.29 -9.47
C LEU A 319 -11.78 10.22 -10.07
N ALA A 320 -11.59 8.95 -9.70
CA ALA A 320 -12.46 7.85 -10.11
C ALA A 320 -13.93 8.07 -9.71
N ALA A 321 -14.17 8.53 -8.48
CA ALA A 321 -15.52 8.86 -8.02
C ALA A 321 -16.11 10.07 -8.75
N ASN A 322 -15.29 11.06 -9.12
CA ASN A 322 -15.71 12.21 -9.94
C ASN A 322 -16.12 11.76 -11.35
N ALA A 323 -15.33 10.88 -11.98
CA ALA A 323 -15.65 10.32 -13.30
C ALA A 323 -16.97 9.53 -13.29
N ASN A 324 -17.24 8.78 -12.20
CA ASN A 324 -18.49 8.03 -12.05
C ASN A 324 -19.76 8.92 -12.09
N ILE A 325 -19.68 10.17 -11.62
CA ILE A 325 -20.78 11.13 -11.74
C ILE A 325 -21.14 11.37 -13.20
N GLY A 326 -20.14 11.42 -14.09
CA GLY A 326 -20.36 11.54 -15.53
C GLY A 326 -21.20 10.39 -16.10
N ALA A 327 -20.89 9.15 -15.70
CA ALA A 327 -21.64 7.97 -16.11
C ALA A 327 -23.09 7.99 -15.56
N ALA A 328 -23.28 8.39 -14.29
CA ALA A 328 -24.60 8.52 -13.68
C ALA A 328 -25.45 9.63 -14.34
N ARG A 329 -24.85 10.76 -14.72
CA ARG A 329 -25.53 11.81 -15.49
C ARG A 329 -25.91 11.35 -16.88
N ALA A 330 -25.02 10.62 -17.56
CA ALA A 330 -25.28 10.11 -18.90
C ALA A 330 -26.48 9.14 -18.95
N ALA A 331 -26.84 8.49 -17.84
CA ALA A 331 -28.00 7.61 -17.74
C ALA A 331 -29.37 8.31 -17.92
N PHE A 332 -29.43 9.63 -17.82
CA PHE A 332 -30.64 10.42 -18.11
C PHE A 332 -30.83 10.69 -19.61
N PHE A 333 -29.82 10.44 -20.42
CA PHE A 333 -29.81 10.72 -21.87
C PHE A 333 -30.09 9.46 -22.68
N PRO A 334 -30.47 9.63 -23.98
CA PRO A 334 -30.74 8.49 -24.84
C PRO A 334 -29.53 7.56 -24.99
N LYS A 335 -29.75 6.27 -24.83
CA LYS A 335 -28.80 5.23 -25.19
C LYS A 335 -29.01 4.83 -26.65
N ILE A 336 -27.96 4.88 -27.46
CA ILE A 336 -27.98 4.53 -28.87
C ILE A 336 -27.18 3.27 -29.08
N SER A 337 -27.82 2.19 -29.52
CA SER A 337 -27.17 0.92 -29.83
C SER A 337 -27.40 0.53 -31.27
N LEU A 338 -26.36 -0.02 -31.88
CA LEU A 338 -26.40 -0.60 -33.21
C LEU A 338 -26.27 -2.12 -33.08
N THR A 339 -27.24 -2.83 -33.64
CA THR A 339 -27.18 -4.29 -33.74
C THR A 339 -27.21 -4.69 -35.21
N GLY A 340 -26.29 -5.56 -35.63
CA GLY A 340 -26.26 -6.13 -36.96
C GLY A 340 -26.13 -7.64 -36.89
N ASN A 341 -26.82 -8.33 -37.75
CA ASN A 341 -26.65 -9.76 -37.91
C ASN A 341 -26.46 -10.10 -39.40
N PHE A 342 -25.63 -11.10 -39.65
CA PHE A 342 -25.38 -11.65 -40.98
C PHE A 342 -25.18 -13.17 -40.88
N GLY A 343 -25.94 -13.92 -41.67
CA GLY A 343 -25.85 -15.37 -41.60
C GLY A 343 -26.78 -16.11 -42.57
N THR A 344 -27.22 -17.28 -42.17
CA THR A 344 -28.17 -18.12 -42.90
C THR A 344 -29.38 -18.45 -42.04
N LEU A 345 -30.53 -18.49 -42.63
CA LEU A 345 -31.82 -18.76 -42.01
C LEU A 345 -32.61 -19.78 -42.86
N SER A 346 -33.20 -20.79 -42.23
CA SER A 346 -33.94 -21.83 -42.97
C SER A 346 -34.95 -22.54 -42.08
N PRO A 347 -36.12 -22.99 -42.64
CA PRO A 347 -37.08 -23.78 -41.89
C PRO A 347 -36.61 -25.23 -41.66
N THR A 348 -35.55 -25.69 -42.35
CA THR A 348 -35.01 -27.05 -42.18
C THR A 348 -33.47 -27.01 -42.11
N LEU A 349 -32.90 -27.89 -41.31
CA LEU A 349 -31.44 -27.99 -41.16
C LEU A 349 -30.74 -28.32 -42.50
N GLY A 350 -31.37 -29.16 -43.36
CA GLY A 350 -30.80 -29.55 -44.64
C GLY A 350 -30.74 -28.46 -45.71
N THR A 351 -31.46 -27.35 -45.51
CA THR A 351 -31.48 -26.20 -46.43
C THR A 351 -30.74 -24.96 -45.88
N LEU A 352 -30.22 -25.04 -44.68
CA LEU A 352 -29.59 -23.91 -43.96
C LEU A 352 -28.40 -23.28 -44.74
N PHE A 353 -27.64 -24.07 -45.45
CA PHE A 353 -26.48 -23.62 -46.23
C PHE A 353 -26.68 -23.66 -47.75
N LYS A 354 -27.93 -23.76 -48.20
CA LYS A 354 -28.24 -23.73 -49.64
C LYS A 354 -28.30 -22.30 -50.18
N PRO A 355 -28.11 -22.09 -51.49
CA PRO A 355 -28.32 -20.78 -52.10
C PRO A 355 -29.74 -20.26 -51.77
N GLY A 356 -29.81 -18.97 -51.34
CA GLY A 356 -31.06 -18.32 -50.96
C GLY A 356 -31.37 -18.33 -49.45
N SER A 357 -30.57 -18.99 -48.61
CA SER A 357 -30.72 -18.97 -47.16
C SER A 357 -30.03 -17.76 -46.48
N ALA A 358 -29.27 -16.92 -47.23
CA ALA A 358 -28.58 -15.77 -46.67
C ALA A 358 -29.57 -14.73 -46.10
N ALA A 359 -29.34 -14.32 -44.86
CA ALA A 359 -30.15 -13.34 -44.18
C ALA A 359 -29.23 -12.31 -43.49
N TRP A 360 -29.65 -11.07 -43.51
CA TRP A 360 -28.97 -10.02 -42.76
C TRP A 360 -29.97 -9.04 -42.18
N GLY A 361 -29.59 -8.39 -41.10
CA GLY A 361 -30.37 -7.34 -40.45
C GLY A 361 -29.47 -6.28 -39.88
N PHE A 362 -29.94 -5.02 -39.87
CA PHE A 362 -29.31 -3.91 -39.22
C PHE A 362 -30.35 -3.09 -38.47
N THR A 363 -30.20 -3.02 -37.16
CA THR A 363 -31.20 -2.45 -36.27
C THR A 363 -30.54 -1.39 -35.37
N PRO A 364 -30.57 -0.11 -35.75
CA PRO A 364 -30.26 0.98 -34.82
C PRO A 364 -31.43 1.14 -33.84
N THR A 365 -31.09 1.22 -32.56
CA THR A 365 -32.09 1.40 -31.49
C THR A 365 -31.71 2.59 -30.63
N ILE A 366 -32.69 3.48 -30.37
CA ILE A 366 -32.54 4.63 -29.48
C ILE A 366 -33.53 4.41 -28.33
N THR A 367 -33.00 4.34 -27.11
CA THR A 367 -33.80 4.16 -25.89
C THR A 367 -33.60 5.34 -24.96
N LEU A 368 -34.66 6.11 -24.68
CA LEU A 368 -34.68 7.20 -23.72
C LEU A 368 -35.55 6.80 -22.54
N PRO A 369 -35.01 6.73 -21.29
CA PRO A 369 -35.83 6.48 -20.11
C PRO A 369 -36.65 7.72 -19.77
N ILE A 370 -37.99 7.64 -19.96
CA ILE A 370 -38.90 8.72 -19.59
C ILE A 370 -39.30 8.64 -18.13
N PHE A 371 -39.50 7.44 -17.61
CA PHE A 371 -39.82 7.17 -16.23
C PHE A 371 -39.15 5.90 -15.75
N ALA A 372 -38.28 6.05 -14.75
CA ALA A 372 -37.51 4.95 -14.15
C ALA A 372 -37.77 4.83 -12.63
N GLY A 373 -38.93 5.24 -12.14
CA GLY A 373 -39.28 5.11 -10.72
C GLY A 373 -38.33 5.83 -9.74
N GLY A 374 -37.57 6.82 -10.22
CA GLY A 374 -36.56 7.53 -9.40
C GLY A 374 -35.17 6.90 -9.42
N GLU A 375 -34.94 5.76 -10.07
CA GLU A 375 -33.66 5.02 -10.09
C GLU A 375 -32.50 5.90 -10.57
N ASN A 376 -32.62 6.57 -11.72
CA ASN A 376 -31.53 7.40 -12.26
C ASN A 376 -31.16 8.54 -11.30
N LYS A 377 -32.15 9.16 -10.63
CA LYS A 377 -31.89 10.19 -9.63
C LYS A 377 -31.17 9.62 -8.43
N ALA A 378 -31.61 8.48 -7.91
CA ALA A 378 -30.97 7.81 -6.76
C ALA A 378 -29.53 7.40 -7.09
N ASN A 379 -29.27 6.89 -8.31
CA ASN A 379 -27.92 6.55 -8.77
C ASN A 379 -27.03 7.80 -8.89
N LEU A 380 -27.55 8.92 -9.34
CA LEU A 380 -26.80 10.18 -9.36
C LEU A 380 -26.53 10.71 -7.96
N ASP A 381 -27.50 10.67 -7.06
CA ASP A 381 -27.33 11.04 -5.65
C ASP A 381 -26.30 10.14 -4.98
N LEU A 382 -26.34 8.82 -5.25
CA LEU A 382 -25.33 7.86 -4.77
C LEU A 382 -23.92 8.23 -5.26
N ALA A 383 -23.76 8.56 -6.55
CA ALA A 383 -22.46 8.95 -7.10
C ALA A 383 -21.92 10.24 -6.44
N HIS A 384 -22.78 11.22 -6.16
CA HIS A 384 -22.39 12.42 -5.42
C HIS A 384 -21.96 12.12 -3.98
N VAL A 385 -22.71 11.26 -3.27
CA VAL A 385 -22.36 10.84 -1.90
C VAL A 385 -21.02 10.08 -1.91
N GLN A 386 -20.80 9.19 -2.88
CA GLN A 386 -19.52 8.47 -3.03
C GLN A 386 -18.36 9.46 -3.25
N LYS A 387 -18.53 10.49 -4.10
CA LYS A 387 -17.51 11.55 -4.24
C LYS A 387 -17.23 12.25 -2.91
N ASN A 388 -18.27 12.61 -2.15
CA ASN A 388 -18.09 13.29 -0.85
C ASN A 388 -17.37 12.39 0.16
N ILE A 389 -17.63 11.08 0.15
CA ILE A 389 -16.87 10.10 0.95
C ILE A 389 -15.39 10.11 0.55
N GLN A 390 -15.08 10.14 -0.75
CA GLN A 390 -13.69 10.18 -1.21
C GLN A 390 -13.01 11.52 -0.87
N VAL A 391 -13.73 12.65 -0.89
CA VAL A 391 -13.19 13.95 -0.40
C VAL A 391 -12.78 13.83 1.06
N ALA A 392 -13.67 13.33 1.93
CA ALA A 392 -13.35 13.15 3.35
C ALA A 392 -12.20 12.15 3.58
N THR A 393 -12.09 11.11 2.74
CA THR A 393 -10.99 10.13 2.78
C THR A 393 -9.66 10.77 2.38
N TYR A 394 -9.66 11.58 1.33
CA TYR A 394 -8.49 12.33 0.88
C TYR A 394 -8.01 13.34 1.95
N GLU A 395 -8.93 14.12 2.51
CA GLU A 395 -8.64 15.06 3.61
C GLU A 395 -8.07 14.34 4.84
N LYS A 396 -8.62 13.18 5.20
CA LYS A 396 -8.13 12.34 6.28
C LYS A 396 -6.71 11.82 6.00
N ALA A 397 -6.40 11.42 4.77
CA ALA A 397 -5.05 10.98 4.39
C ALA A 397 -4.03 12.11 4.59
N ILE A 398 -4.36 13.35 4.19
CA ILE A 398 -3.52 14.53 4.41
C ILE A 398 -3.31 14.79 5.91
N GLN A 399 -4.38 14.78 6.71
CA GLN A 399 -4.29 14.99 8.16
C GLN A 399 -3.45 13.91 8.85
N THR A 400 -3.59 12.65 8.42
CA THR A 400 -2.80 11.53 8.95
C THR A 400 -1.32 11.73 8.63
N ALA A 401 -1.00 12.05 7.38
CA ALA A 401 0.37 12.31 6.94
C ALA A 401 1.01 13.49 7.70
N PHE A 402 0.27 14.58 7.86
CA PHE A 402 0.74 15.74 8.64
C PHE A 402 1.03 15.37 10.10
N ARG A 403 0.13 14.61 10.74
CA ARG A 403 0.32 14.14 12.11
C ARG A 403 1.55 13.24 12.23
N GLU A 404 1.73 12.27 11.34
CA GLU A 404 2.87 11.34 11.37
C GLU A 404 4.21 12.08 11.29
N VAL A 405 4.32 13.06 10.39
CA VAL A 405 5.53 13.89 10.30
C VAL A 405 5.70 14.73 11.55
N ALA A 406 4.64 15.38 12.06
CA ALA A 406 4.71 16.20 13.27
C ALA A 406 5.12 15.35 14.49
N ASP A 407 4.53 14.17 14.68
CA ASP A 407 4.88 13.24 15.76
C ASP A 407 6.35 12.81 15.66
N GLY A 408 6.82 12.47 14.47
CA GLY A 408 8.22 12.12 14.22
C GLY A 408 9.21 13.25 14.51
N LEU A 409 8.83 14.48 14.19
CA LEU A 409 9.64 15.67 14.49
C LEU A 409 9.71 15.96 15.99
N ALA A 410 8.59 15.84 16.73
CA ALA A 410 8.55 15.99 18.17
C ALA A 410 9.42 14.95 18.88
N ALA A 411 9.33 13.70 18.46
CA ALA A 411 10.12 12.61 18.99
C ALA A 411 11.63 12.82 18.72
N ARG A 412 11.99 13.21 17.47
CA ARG A 412 13.38 13.53 17.12
C ARG A 412 13.96 14.63 18.02
N GLY A 413 13.18 15.65 18.36
CA GLY A 413 13.63 16.76 19.21
C GLY A 413 13.85 16.39 20.68
N THR A 414 13.35 15.24 21.12
CA THR A 414 13.37 14.85 22.55
C THR A 414 14.20 13.61 22.86
N TYR A 415 14.36 12.67 21.94
CA TYR A 415 15.06 11.41 22.20
C TYR A 415 16.54 11.59 22.56
N ASP A 416 17.25 12.51 21.93
CA ASP A 416 18.69 12.71 22.21
C ASP A 416 18.93 13.15 23.66
N GLU A 417 18.12 14.07 24.18
CA GLU A 417 18.21 14.48 25.59
C GLU A 417 17.74 13.40 26.55
N GLN A 418 16.69 12.65 26.19
CA GLN A 418 16.20 11.52 26.99
C GLN A 418 17.28 10.44 27.11
N ILE A 419 17.91 10.05 26.01
CA ILE A 419 18.99 9.02 25.99
C ILE A 419 20.17 9.53 26.83
N ALA A 420 20.60 10.77 26.65
CA ALA A 420 21.69 11.34 27.45
C ALA A 420 21.37 11.37 28.95
N ALA A 421 20.10 11.58 29.35
CA ALA A 421 19.68 11.50 30.73
C ALA A 421 19.72 10.04 31.26
N LEU A 422 19.22 9.08 30.48
CA LEU A 422 19.24 7.65 30.83
C LEU A 422 20.66 7.07 30.87
N GLU A 423 21.59 7.56 30.07
CA GLU A 423 23.00 7.19 30.14
C GLU A 423 23.63 7.65 31.44
N ARG A 424 23.36 8.89 31.86
CA ARG A 424 23.83 9.40 33.17
C ARG A 424 23.18 8.65 34.34
N ASP A 425 21.90 8.29 34.23
CA ASP A 425 21.19 7.50 35.22
C ASP A 425 21.79 6.09 35.34
N THR A 426 21.97 5.39 34.22
CA THR A 426 22.60 4.05 34.18
C THR A 426 24.01 4.10 34.78
N PHE A 427 24.78 5.13 34.47
CA PHE A 427 26.12 5.31 35.08
C PHE A 427 26.03 5.52 36.60
N ALA A 428 25.08 6.32 37.08
CA ALA A 428 24.89 6.58 38.52
C ALA A 428 24.46 5.30 39.26
N GLU A 429 23.54 4.52 38.67
CA GLU A 429 23.09 3.25 39.25
C GLU A 429 24.20 2.19 39.25
N GLN A 430 25.06 2.16 38.23
CA GLN A 430 26.24 1.28 38.23
C GLN A 430 27.18 1.64 39.38
N ARG A 431 27.45 2.95 39.60
CA ARG A 431 28.29 3.40 40.71
C ARG A 431 27.66 3.13 42.06
N ARG A 432 26.34 3.26 42.16
CA ARG A 432 25.58 2.94 43.37
C ARG A 432 25.69 1.45 43.69
N LEU A 433 25.59 0.56 42.69
CA LEU A 433 25.76 -0.88 42.89
C LEU A 433 27.20 -1.19 43.37
N ASP A 434 28.23 -0.64 42.73
CA ASP A 434 29.64 -0.86 43.11
C ASP A 434 29.89 -0.46 44.55
N LEU A 435 29.34 0.69 45.00
CA LEU A 435 29.47 1.22 46.34
C LEU A 435 28.68 0.38 47.37
N SER A 436 27.47 -0.04 47.02
CA SER A 436 26.61 -0.87 47.88
C SER A 436 27.25 -2.25 48.12
N ASP A 437 27.81 -2.87 47.11
CA ASP A 437 28.53 -4.13 47.20
C ASP A 437 29.79 -4.00 48.09
N LEU A 438 30.57 -2.92 47.90
CA LEU A 438 31.74 -2.66 48.73
C LEU A 438 31.37 -2.47 50.21
N ARG A 439 30.30 -1.72 50.53
CA ARG A 439 29.83 -1.47 51.90
C ARG A 439 29.28 -2.75 52.52
N TYR A 440 28.51 -3.57 51.78
CA TYR A 440 28.04 -4.86 52.23
C TYR A 440 29.20 -5.80 52.59
N ARG A 441 30.19 -5.95 51.70
CA ARG A 441 31.38 -6.82 51.97
C ARG A 441 32.19 -6.41 53.19
N ASN A 442 32.17 -5.09 53.52
CA ASN A 442 32.79 -4.59 54.72
C ASN A 442 31.87 -4.58 55.99
N GLY A 443 30.68 -5.17 55.88
CA GLY A 443 29.75 -5.26 57.00
C GLY A 443 29.12 -3.96 57.45
N VAL A 444 29.14 -2.91 56.60
CA VAL A 444 28.59 -1.58 56.89
C VAL A 444 27.09 -1.50 56.57
N ASP A 445 26.66 -2.16 55.49
CA ASP A 445 25.27 -2.16 55.02
C ASP A 445 24.68 -3.57 54.89
N SER A 446 23.35 -3.66 54.85
CA SER A 446 22.63 -4.91 54.59
C SER A 446 22.68 -5.32 53.12
N TYR A 447 22.50 -6.60 52.84
CA TYR A 447 22.41 -7.15 51.50
C TYR A 447 21.23 -6.52 50.69
N LEU A 448 20.18 -6.07 51.38
CA LEU A 448 19.05 -5.38 50.74
C LEU A 448 19.49 -4.15 49.92
N SER A 449 20.53 -3.42 50.38
CA SER A 449 21.04 -2.26 49.63
C SER A 449 21.66 -2.67 48.27
N VAL A 450 22.38 -3.82 48.26
CA VAL A 450 22.94 -4.39 47.01
C VAL A 450 21.84 -4.89 46.10
N LEU A 451 20.85 -5.59 46.65
CA LEU A 451 19.70 -6.10 45.90
C LEU A 451 18.92 -4.97 45.20
N THR A 452 18.62 -3.89 45.94
CA THR A 452 17.92 -2.73 45.39
C THR A 452 18.74 -2.07 44.27
N ALA A 453 20.03 -1.86 44.47
CA ALA A 453 20.90 -1.28 43.47
C ALA A 453 21.03 -2.16 42.19
N GLN A 454 21.04 -3.49 42.34
CA GLN A 454 21.02 -4.42 41.20
C GLN A 454 19.73 -4.30 40.37
N THR A 455 18.59 -4.25 41.07
CA THR A 455 17.28 -4.14 40.43
C THR A 455 17.12 -2.81 39.71
N ASP A 456 17.56 -1.72 40.34
CA ASP A 456 17.47 -0.35 39.76
C ASP A 456 18.40 -0.20 38.54
N LEU A 457 19.64 -0.70 38.62
CA LEU A 457 20.56 -0.75 37.49
C LEU A 457 20.00 -1.52 36.31
N TYR A 458 19.44 -2.72 36.56
CA TYR A 458 18.81 -3.54 35.52
C TYR A 458 17.67 -2.79 34.83
N SER A 459 16.82 -2.12 35.62
CA SER A 459 15.71 -1.31 35.08
C SER A 459 16.20 -0.10 34.28
N ALA A 460 17.26 0.59 34.73
CA ALA A 460 17.87 1.71 34.00
C ALA A 460 18.47 1.25 32.65
N GLN A 461 19.14 0.11 32.62
CA GLN A 461 19.70 -0.47 31.40
C GLN A 461 18.61 -0.85 30.39
N GLN A 462 17.49 -1.45 30.85
CA GLN A 462 16.35 -1.75 29.98
C GLN A 462 15.71 -0.47 29.41
N ALA A 463 15.54 0.56 30.25
CA ALA A 463 14.99 1.84 29.82
C ALA A 463 15.88 2.51 28.75
N LEU A 464 17.20 2.45 28.92
CA LEU A 464 18.17 2.99 27.96
C LEU A 464 18.09 2.26 26.60
N ILE A 465 18.07 0.92 26.61
CA ILE A 465 17.94 0.14 25.37
C ILE A 465 16.62 0.47 24.67
N SER A 466 15.52 0.54 25.42
CA SER A 466 14.20 0.88 24.89
C SER A 466 14.17 2.29 24.25
N ALA A 467 14.80 3.27 24.87
CA ALA A 467 14.88 4.63 24.34
C ALA A 467 15.73 4.69 23.05
N ARG A 468 16.85 3.95 23.00
CA ARG A 468 17.70 3.86 21.81
C ARG A 468 16.98 3.24 20.62
N VAL A 469 16.25 2.14 20.83
CA VAL A 469 15.42 1.53 19.77
C VAL A 469 14.35 2.49 19.33
N ALA A 470 13.60 3.10 20.25
CA ALA A 470 12.54 4.04 19.93
C ALA A 470 13.03 5.25 19.11
N ARG A 471 14.25 5.75 19.38
CA ARG A 471 14.90 6.79 18.58
C ARG A 471 15.16 6.33 17.14
N LEU A 472 15.70 5.12 16.97
CA LEU A 472 16.01 4.57 15.63
C LEU A 472 14.73 4.28 14.84
N THR A 473 13.72 3.67 15.46
CA THR A 473 12.40 3.45 14.86
C THR A 473 11.76 4.78 14.45
N ASN A 474 11.83 5.81 15.32
CA ASN A 474 11.32 7.13 14.95
C ASN A 474 12.00 7.74 13.71
N LEU A 475 13.29 7.50 13.50
CA LEU A 475 13.98 7.95 12.29
C LEU A 475 13.50 7.19 11.03
N VAL A 476 13.24 5.89 11.17
CA VAL A 476 12.66 5.07 10.11
C VAL A 476 11.25 5.53 9.77
N ASP A 477 10.40 5.73 10.79
CA ASP A 477 9.03 6.22 10.64
C ASP A 477 8.98 7.61 10.02
N LEU A 478 9.89 8.51 10.42
CA LEU A 478 9.99 9.85 9.84
C LEU A 478 10.41 9.78 8.36
N TYR A 479 11.37 8.93 8.01
CA TYR A 479 11.77 8.71 6.63
C TYR A 479 10.61 8.18 5.78
N GLN A 480 9.85 7.20 6.28
CA GLN A 480 8.63 6.68 5.66
C GLN A 480 7.56 7.76 5.51
N SER A 481 7.25 8.50 6.59
CA SER A 481 6.18 9.51 6.62
C SER A 481 6.44 10.68 5.65
N LEU A 482 7.71 10.91 5.32
CA LEU A 482 8.13 11.87 4.30
C LEU A 482 8.15 11.28 2.87
N GLY A 483 7.72 10.02 2.70
CA GLY A 483 7.66 9.32 1.41
C GLY A 483 8.98 8.71 0.94
N GLY A 484 9.97 8.57 1.84
CA GLY A 484 11.23 7.88 1.55
C GLY A 484 11.10 6.36 1.51
N GLY A 485 12.07 5.67 0.88
CA GLY A 485 12.11 4.20 0.82
C GLY A 485 11.65 3.59 -0.51
N TRP A 486 11.22 4.42 -1.47
CA TRP A 486 10.80 3.96 -2.80
C TRP A 486 11.96 3.66 -3.74
N ILE A 487 13.02 4.46 -3.73
CA ILE A 487 14.20 4.30 -4.59
C ILE A 487 15.32 3.56 -3.85
N GLU A 488 16.09 2.78 -4.59
CA GLU A 488 17.19 1.99 -4.03
C GLU A 488 18.42 2.86 -3.72
N HIS A 489 18.87 3.65 -4.70
CA HIS A 489 19.99 4.58 -4.51
C HIS A 489 19.55 6.02 -4.78
N SER A 490 20.14 6.97 -4.07
CA SER A 490 19.89 8.39 -4.30
C SER A 490 20.28 8.78 -5.73
N GLY A 491 19.31 9.36 -6.46
CA GLY A 491 19.46 9.72 -7.88
C GLY A 491 18.93 8.69 -8.87
N ASP A 492 18.50 7.51 -8.41
CA ASP A 492 17.82 6.55 -9.27
C ASP A 492 16.51 7.13 -9.81
N GLN A 493 16.22 6.82 -11.08
CA GLN A 493 14.89 7.09 -11.62
C GLN A 493 13.89 6.12 -10.99
N PRO A 494 12.73 6.61 -10.51
CA PRO A 494 11.69 5.74 -9.99
C PRO A 494 11.31 4.69 -11.04
N ARG A 495 11.23 3.41 -10.65
CA ARG A 495 10.71 2.37 -11.55
C ARG A 495 9.29 2.75 -11.98
N PRO A 496 8.92 2.58 -13.27
CA PRO A 496 7.53 2.71 -13.67
C PRO A 496 6.64 1.85 -12.77
N ALA A 497 5.55 2.40 -12.26
CA ALA A 497 4.66 1.72 -11.32
C ALA A 497 4.06 0.41 -11.89
N ASP A 498 4.03 0.30 -13.21
CA ASP A 498 3.47 -0.78 -14.01
C ASP A 498 4.53 -1.73 -14.60
N ALA A 499 5.84 -1.55 -14.29
CA ALA A 499 6.85 -2.49 -14.74
C ALA A 499 6.56 -3.87 -14.12
N PRO A 500 6.22 -4.89 -14.93
CA PRO A 500 5.90 -6.21 -14.41
C PRO A 500 7.15 -6.79 -13.73
N VAL A 501 7.03 -7.11 -12.44
CA VAL A 501 8.03 -7.96 -11.80
C VAL A 501 7.80 -9.36 -12.33
N ASP A 502 8.78 -9.91 -13.04
CA ASP A 502 8.69 -11.28 -13.54
C ASP A 502 8.91 -12.28 -12.39
N TYR A 503 7.82 -12.69 -11.76
CA TYR A 503 7.84 -13.71 -10.71
C TYR A 503 7.97 -15.15 -11.27
N SER A 504 7.96 -15.35 -12.59
CA SER A 504 8.05 -16.69 -13.20
C SER A 504 9.45 -17.31 -13.01
N ALA A 505 10.49 -16.48 -13.00
CA ALA A 505 11.85 -16.91 -12.77
C ALA A 505 12.06 -17.43 -11.33
N ALA A 506 11.45 -16.78 -10.33
CA ALA A 506 11.53 -17.21 -8.93
C ALA A 506 10.77 -18.53 -8.68
N ALA A 507 9.62 -18.73 -9.32
CA ALA A 507 8.85 -19.97 -9.22
C ALA A 507 9.59 -21.16 -9.85
N SER A 508 10.33 -20.94 -10.94
CA SER A 508 11.15 -21.98 -11.60
C SER A 508 12.36 -22.39 -10.77
N ALA A 509 12.99 -21.46 -10.06
CA ALA A 509 14.13 -21.74 -9.19
C ALA A 509 13.71 -22.58 -7.95
N THR A 510 12.54 -22.27 -7.37
CA THR A 510 12.01 -23.01 -6.21
C THR A 510 11.53 -24.43 -6.61
N ALA A 511 10.98 -24.61 -7.83
CA ALA A 511 10.58 -25.91 -8.35
C ALA A 511 11.80 -26.81 -8.69
N ALA A 512 12.90 -26.21 -9.13
CA ALA A 512 14.15 -26.94 -9.40
C ALA A 512 14.87 -27.38 -8.12
N ALA A 513 14.76 -26.62 -7.02
CA ALA A 513 15.34 -26.98 -5.73
C ALA A 513 14.56 -28.06 -4.96
N SER A 514 13.28 -28.29 -5.30
CA SER A 514 12.41 -29.27 -4.64
C SER A 514 12.27 -30.60 -5.37
N ALA A 515 12.97 -30.81 -6.50
CA ALA A 515 12.97 -32.09 -7.19
C ALA A 515 13.81 -33.12 -6.39
N PRO A 516 13.24 -34.22 -5.90
CA PRO A 516 14.02 -35.25 -5.22
C PRO A 516 14.99 -35.87 -6.20
N THR A 517 16.27 -35.84 -5.86
CA THR A 517 17.27 -36.65 -6.55
C THR A 517 16.92 -38.11 -6.34
N VAL A 518 16.31 -38.73 -7.35
CA VAL A 518 16.14 -40.19 -7.42
C VAL A 518 17.52 -40.76 -7.80
N ASN A 519 18.20 -41.35 -6.83
CA ASN A 519 19.27 -42.31 -7.02
C ASN A 519 18.73 -43.72 -6.95
#